data_9f7a42e484c643215951a0b3c196544c
#
_entry.id   9f7a42e484c643215951a0b3c196544c
#
_cell.length_a   1.000
_cell.length_b   1.000
_cell.length_c   1.000
_cell.angle_alpha   90.00
_cell.angle_beta   90.00
_cell.angle_gamma   90.00
#
_symmetry.space_group_name_H-M   'P 1'
#
loop_
_entity.id
_entity.type
_entity.pdbx_description
1 polymer ?
#
loop_
_entity_poly.entity_id
_entity_poly.type
_entity_poly.pdbx_seq_one_letter_code
_entity_poly.pdbx_strand_id
1 'polypeptide(L)'
;MGAITDAKKSGTSFEEACRILELNPRAVYRWKTGIAKSAQHGGGGGKNRITPLEEKRIVSLAKKFPALKCRRIAYELERKSLAFVGKTKVAEVLLKHGLNHEFVRGKKKDLVPPAELLLHEPWAPNLLWGMDWTYLKIAGDFWFLLVIVDWYSRKIVGWGLFPQITRFEVVATLTDAIAAENVDKLPPGAMKPRIVADHGSANTASYTRENIEVQGLELWLSGVGRATGNARTERTIGTLKREEIHLQEEYPDEKDGRTRIGSAIRDFNFRRPNAGNGGFAPCSVHILGRKYLLDRRLTARQSTQARRRNFWDQESPC
;
A
#
# COMPACT_ATOMS: atom_id res chain seq x y z
N MET A 1 -18.54 38.68 -4.88
CA MET A 1 -19.94 38.50 -5.33
C MET A 1 -20.34 39.54 -6.39
N GLY A 2 -19.99 40.84 -6.21
CA GLY A 2 -20.29 41.89 -7.20
C GLY A 2 -19.83 41.54 -8.62
N ALA A 3 -18.57 41.20 -8.81
CA ALA A 3 -17.98 40.87 -10.11
C ALA A 3 -18.73 39.75 -10.89
N ILE A 4 -19.25 38.74 -10.18
CA ILE A 4 -20.04 37.66 -10.80
C ILE A 4 -21.42 38.14 -11.21
N THR A 5 -22.00 39.03 -10.43
CA THR A 5 -23.32 39.63 -10.72
C THR A 5 -23.19 40.57 -11.92
N ASP A 6 -22.12 41.32 -12.04
CA ASP A 6 -21.85 42.23 -13.15
C ASP A 6 -21.54 41.47 -14.45
N ALA A 7 -20.75 40.36 -14.37
CA ALA A 7 -20.52 39.46 -15.51
C ALA A 7 -21.85 38.82 -16.03
N LYS A 8 -22.80 38.51 -15.15
CA LYS A 8 -24.11 38.03 -15.54
C LYS A 8 -24.96 39.09 -16.28
N LYS A 9 -24.88 40.34 -15.84
CA LYS A 9 -25.58 41.45 -16.54
C LYS A 9 -25.02 41.70 -17.93
N SER A 10 -23.74 41.36 -18.21
CA SER A 10 -23.13 41.44 -19.53
C SER A 10 -23.32 40.20 -20.40
N GLY A 11 -24.19 39.25 -20.02
CA GLY A 11 -24.56 38.08 -20.83
C GLY A 11 -23.63 36.88 -20.66
N THR A 12 -22.60 36.95 -19.77
CA THR A 12 -21.68 35.85 -19.53
C THR A 12 -22.34 34.76 -18.66
N SER A 13 -22.14 33.47 -19.00
CA SER A 13 -22.66 32.38 -18.16
C SER A 13 -22.01 32.34 -16.77
N PHE A 14 -22.73 31.76 -15.78
CA PHE A 14 -22.19 31.65 -14.43
C PHE A 14 -20.88 30.84 -14.38
N GLU A 15 -20.78 29.77 -15.14
CA GLU A 15 -19.61 28.92 -15.20
C GLU A 15 -18.44 29.63 -15.87
N GLU A 16 -18.69 30.37 -16.94
CA GLU A 16 -17.71 31.17 -17.64
C GLU A 16 -17.17 32.32 -16.75
N ALA A 17 -18.07 33.02 -16.05
CA ALA A 17 -17.65 34.05 -15.08
C ALA A 17 -16.80 33.48 -13.94
N CYS A 18 -17.10 32.27 -13.46
CA CYS A 18 -16.27 31.59 -12.48
C CYS A 18 -14.90 31.21 -13.05
N ARG A 19 -14.83 30.78 -14.30
CA ARG A 19 -13.59 30.43 -14.98
C ARG A 19 -12.66 31.65 -15.15
N ILE A 20 -13.21 32.74 -15.62
CA ILE A 20 -12.48 34.02 -15.81
C ILE A 20 -11.92 34.55 -14.48
N LEU A 21 -12.67 34.37 -13.40
CA LEU A 21 -12.28 34.82 -12.05
C LEU A 21 -11.48 33.77 -11.25
N GLU A 22 -11.10 32.66 -11.89
CA GLU A 22 -10.40 31.52 -11.26
C GLU A 22 -11.11 30.99 -9.98
N LEU A 23 -12.42 31.06 -9.96
CA LEU A 23 -13.24 30.64 -8.84
C LEU A 23 -13.88 29.27 -9.09
N ASN A 24 -13.90 28.42 -8.07
CA ASN A 24 -14.62 27.16 -8.14
C ASN A 24 -16.13 27.40 -8.11
N PRO A 25 -16.91 27.00 -9.15
CA PRO A 25 -18.36 27.24 -9.22
C PRO A 25 -19.15 26.73 -8.02
N ARG A 26 -18.75 25.55 -7.46
CA ARG A 26 -19.37 24.99 -6.26
C ARG A 26 -19.11 25.82 -5.00
N ALA A 27 -17.97 26.49 -4.91
CA ALA A 27 -17.66 27.37 -3.80
C ALA A 27 -18.51 28.65 -3.87
N VAL A 28 -18.61 29.24 -5.06
CA VAL A 28 -19.43 30.43 -5.32
C VAL A 28 -20.90 30.15 -5.07
N TYR A 29 -21.42 29.00 -5.53
CA TYR A 29 -22.80 28.58 -5.26
C TYR A 29 -23.08 28.51 -3.75
N ARG A 30 -22.18 27.91 -2.96
CA ARG A 30 -22.31 27.86 -1.49
C ARG A 30 -22.29 29.23 -0.83
N TRP A 31 -21.47 30.16 -1.33
CA TRP A 31 -21.47 31.54 -0.84
C TRP A 31 -22.77 32.27 -1.15
N LYS A 32 -23.34 32.03 -2.32
CA LYS A 32 -24.60 32.65 -2.77
C LYS A 32 -25.81 32.13 -1.99
N THR A 33 -25.85 30.85 -1.69
CA THR A 33 -26.97 30.20 -0.99
C THR A 33 -26.94 30.37 0.54
N GLY A 34 -25.93 31.09 1.07
CA GLY A 34 -25.80 31.24 2.53
C GLY A 34 -25.54 29.92 3.26
N ILE A 35 -25.32 28.82 2.53
CA ILE A 35 -24.81 27.58 3.09
C ILE A 35 -23.35 27.86 3.43
N ALA A 36 -23.15 28.68 4.49
CA ALA A 36 -21.90 28.64 5.23
C ALA A 36 -21.58 27.17 5.42
N LYS A 37 -20.27 26.79 5.33
CA LYS A 37 -19.85 25.55 5.99
C LYS A 37 -20.50 25.65 7.37
N SER A 38 -21.55 24.87 7.60
CA SER A 38 -22.04 24.78 8.94
C SER A 38 -20.82 24.35 9.74
N ALA A 39 -20.41 25.15 10.68
CA ALA A 39 -19.42 24.79 11.70
C ALA A 39 -19.88 23.53 12.47
N GLN A 40 -21.02 23.03 12.17
CA GLN A 40 -21.65 21.75 12.47
C GLN A 40 -21.20 20.57 11.58
N HIS A 41 -19.98 20.58 11.03
CA HIS A 41 -19.20 19.37 11.06
C HIS A 41 -18.65 19.14 12.48
N GLY A 42 -19.28 19.75 13.44
CA GLY A 42 -19.31 19.35 14.82
C GLY A 42 -19.84 17.94 14.87
N GLY A 43 -19.01 17.05 15.32
CA GLY A 43 -19.08 15.64 15.42
C GLY A 43 -20.44 15.06 15.07
N GLY A 44 -20.51 14.26 14.01
CA GLY A 44 -21.74 13.59 13.67
C GLY A 44 -22.30 12.88 14.89
N GLY A 45 -23.19 13.55 15.64
CA GLY A 45 -24.08 12.98 16.63
C GLY A 45 -25.07 12.02 15.96
N GLY A 46 -24.73 11.54 14.77
CA GLY A 46 -25.52 10.59 14.02
C GLY A 46 -25.28 9.17 14.53
N LYS A 47 -26.25 8.34 14.29
CA LYS A 47 -26.31 6.89 14.58
C LYS A 47 -25.11 6.05 14.09
N ASN A 48 -24.08 6.66 13.49
CA ASN A 48 -22.83 6.01 13.06
C ASN A 48 -21.59 6.45 13.88
N ARG A 49 -21.82 7.11 15.03
CA ARG A 49 -20.75 7.44 15.97
C ARG A 49 -20.11 6.16 16.50
N ILE A 50 -18.78 6.15 16.68
CA ILE A 50 -18.10 4.99 17.29
C ILE A 50 -18.61 4.75 18.70
N THR A 51 -18.67 3.48 19.10
CA THR A 51 -19.08 3.10 20.43
C THR A 51 -17.94 3.27 21.45
N PRO A 52 -18.23 3.40 22.76
CA PRO A 52 -17.19 3.45 23.79
C PRO A 52 -16.23 2.27 23.75
N LEU A 53 -16.73 1.08 23.38
CA LEU A 53 -15.91 -0.13 23.22
C LEU A 53 -14.92 -0.01 22.06
N GLU A 54 -15.36 0.56 20.92
CA GLU A 54 -14.48 0.79 19.76
C GLU A 54 -13.42 1.85 20.11
N GLU A 55 -13.79 2.92 20.81
CA GLU A 55 -12.87 3.95 21.30
C GLU A 55 -11.80 3.32 22.22
N LYS A 56 -12.20 2.50 23.19
CA LYS A 56 -11.29 1.76 24.08
C LYS A 56 -10.33 0.87 23.31
N ARG A 57 -10.79 0.20 22.26
CA ARG A 57 -9.96 -0.67 21.39
C ARG A 57 -8.91 0.14 20.60
N ILE A 58 -9.28 1.30 20.07
CA ILE A 58 -8.36 2.22 19.39
C ILE A 58 -7.23 2.63 20.33
N VAL A 59 -7.57 3.10 21.54
CA VAL A 59 -6.61 3.55 22.56
C VAL A 59 -5.70 2.41 23.01
N SER A 60 -6.27 1.24 23.29
CA SER A 60 -5.50 0.05 23.70
C SER A 60 -4.46 -0.36 22.64
N LEU A 61 -4.86 -0.36 21.36
CA LEU A 61 -3.94 -0.71 20.27
C LEU A 61 -2.83 0.34 20.11
N ALA A 62 -3.14 1.63 20.23
CA ALA A 62 -2.15 2.69 20.15
C ALA A 62 -1.14 2.65 21.30
N LYS A 63 -1.58 2.39 22.53
CA LYS A 63 -0.70 2.22 23.69
C LYS A 63 0.21 1.01 23.55
N LYS A 64 -0.32 -0.11 23.04
CA LYS A 64 0.46 -1.34 22.82
C LYS A 64 1.53 -1.17 21.72
N PHE A 65 1.26 -0.34 20.72
CA PHE A 65 2.14 -0.13 19.56
C PHE A 65 2.31 1.36 19.25
N PRO A 66 3.08 2.10 20.05
CA PRO A 66 3.21 3.55 19.93
C PRO A 66 3.72 4.04 18.57
N ALA A 67 4.55 3.23 17.89
CA ALA A 67 5.11 3.57 16.58
C ALA A 67 4.09 3.49 15.41
N LEU A 68 2.89 2.93 15.64
CA LEU A 68 1.89 2.80 14.58
C LEU A 68 1.18 4.12 14.29
N LYS A 69 1.21 4.54 13.03
CA LYS A 69 0.46 5.73 12.55
C LYS A 69 -1.04 5.42 12.44
N CYS A 70 -1.89 6.44 12.53
CA CYS A 70 -3.36 6.32 12.53
C CYS A 70 -3.91 5.41 11.41
N ARG A 71 -3.36 5.47 10.18
CA ARG A 71 -3.78 4.60 9.07
C ARG A 71 -3.48 3.14 9.35
N ARG A 72 -2.33 2.84 9.93
CA ARG A 72 -1.92 1.48 10.28
C ARG A 72 -2.80 0.93 11.41
N ILE A 73 -3.08 1.75 12.43
CA ILE A 73 -4.01 1.42 13.53
C ILE A 73 -5.39 1.07 12.96
N ALA A 74 -5.93 1.89 12.05
CA ALA A 74 -7.23 1.61 11.41
C ALA A 74 -7.25 0.24 10.70
N TYR A 75 -6.21 -0.08 9.94
CA TYR A 75 -6.10 -1.37 9.25
C TYR A 75 -5.94 -2.56 10.20
N GLU A 76 -5.17 -2.40 11.29
CA GLU A 76 -5.02 -3.46 12.29
C GLU A 76 -6.33 -3.72 13.05
N LEU A 77 -7.10 -2.69 13.36
CA LEU A 77 -8.43 -2.83 13.97
C LEU A 77 -9.39 -3.58 13.04
N GLU A 78 -9.38 -3.22 11.75
CA GLU A 78 -10.18 -3.90 10.73
C GLU A 78 -9.75 -5.36 10.55
N ARG A 79 -8.44 -5.62 10.39
CA ARG A 79 -7.89 -6.97 10.23
C ARG A 79 -8.25 -7.90 11.39
N LYS A 80 -8.28 -7.38 12.61
CA LYS A 80 -8.65 -8.11 13.82
C LYS A 80 -10.17 -8.12 14.09
N SER A 81 -10.97 -7.55 13.19
CA SER A 81 -12.43 -7.39 13.36
C SER A 81 -12.81 -6.67 14.66
N LEU A 82 -11.95 -5.80 15.18
CA LEU A 82 -12.17 -5.07 16.43
C LEU A 82 -12.99 -3.81 16.25
N ALA A 83 -12.73 -3.07 15.15
CA ALA A 83 -13.49 -1.88 14.75
C ALA A 83 -13.27 -1.57 13.27
N PHE A 84 -14.28 -0.99 12.61
CA PHE A 84 -14.21 -0.51 11.23
C PHE A 84 -14.24 1.02 11.22
N VAL A 85 -13.07 1.63 11.35
CA VAL A 85 -12.89 3.08 11.48
C VAL A 85 -11.89 3.62 10.46
N GLY A 86 -12.13 4.83 9.97
CA GLY A 86 -11.18 5.51 9.10
C GLY A 86 -10.02 6.15 9.88
N LYS A 87 -8.90 6.44 9.20
CA LYS A 87 -7.72 7.09 9.78
C LYS A 87 -8.04 8.41 10.51
N THR A 88 -9.00 9.19 9.99
CA THR A 88 -9.41 10.47 10.58
C THR A 88 -10.06 10.26 11.94
N LYS A 89 -10.96 9.26 12.04
CA LYS A 89 -11.60 8.96 13.32
C LYS A 89 -10.61 8.40 14.34
N VAL A 90 -9.65 7.59 13.91
CA VAL A 90 -8.53 7.15 14.77
C VAL A 90 -7.75 8.38 15.29
N ALA A 91 -7.39 9.32 14.40
CA ALA A 91 -6.67 10.53 14.80
C ALA A 91 -7.45 11.39 15.81
N GLU A 92 -8.75 11.55 15.62
CA GLU A 92 -9.62 12.27 16.58
C GLU A 92 -9.61 11.61 17.96
N VAL A 93 -9.73 10.28 18.01
CA VAL A 93 -9.67 9.53 19.28
C VAL A 93 -8.32 9.68 19.95
N LEU A 94 -7.23 9.51 19.20
CA LEU A 94 -5.88 9.64 19.76
C LEU A 94 -5.61 11.06 20.30
N LEU A 95 -6.07 12.08 19.59
CA LEU A 95 -5.98 13.48 20.05
C LEU A 95 -6.75 13.68 21.36
N LYS A 96 -8.00 13.18 21.45
CA LYS A 96 -8.83 13.24 22.65
C LYS A 96 -8.16 12.61 23.87
N HIS A 97 -7.36 11.57 23.67
CA HIS A 97 -6.66 10.84 24.72
C HIS A 97 -5.17 11.24 24.91
N GLY A 98 -4.72 12.32 24.28
CA GLY A 98 -3.34 12.81 24.42
C GLY A 98 -2.29 11.87 23.81
N LEU A 99 -2.69 10.99 22.90
CA LEU A 99 -1.83 9.99 22.24
C LEU A 99 -1.43 10.40 20.81
N ASN A 100 -1.50 11.70 20.52
CA ASN A 100 -1.22 12.19 19.18
C ASN A 100 0.29 12.29 18.94
N HIS A 101 0.79 11.61 17.91
CA HIS A 101 2.15 11.82 17.40
C HIS A 101 2.14 13.01 16.44
N GLU A 102 3.06 13.94 16.61
CA GLU A 102 3.24 15.05 15.68
C GLU A 102 3.40 14.57 14.24
N PHE A 103 2.50 15.03 13.38
CA PHE A 103 2.47 14.63 11.99
C PHE A 103 3.30 15.62 11.17
N VAL A 104 4.58 15.33 10.98
CA VAL A 104 5.36 16.04 9.96
C VAL A 104 4.78 15.64 8.59
N ARG A 105 4.02 16.55 7.98
CA ARG A 105 3.55 16.40 6.59
C ARG A 105 4.76 16.50 5.67
N GLY A 106 5.31 15.37 5.25
CA GLY A 106 6.20 15.34 4.09
C GLY A 106 5.44 15.90 2.88
N LYS A 107 6.07 16.79 2.11
CA LYS A 107 5.52 17.30 0.85
C LYS A 107 5.12 16.10 -0.02
N LYS A 108 3.86 16.02 -0.45
CA LYS A 108 3.44 15.12 -1.51
C LYS A 108 4.23 15.48 -2.75
N LYS A 109 5.09 14.58 -3.21
CA LYS A 109 5.49 14.58 -4.62
C LYS A 109 4.30 13.99 -5.38
N ASP A 110 3.70 14.79 -6.24
CA ASP A 110 2.71 14.31 -7.21
C ASP A 110 3.48 13.54 -8.28
N LEU A 111 3.75 12.27 -7.99
CA LEU A 111 4.32 11.33 -8.96
C LEU A 111 3.14 10.89 -9.84
N VAL A 112 3.02 11.52 -10.99
CA VAL A 112 2.19 11.00 -12.08
C VAL A 112 2.90 9.75 -12.59
N PRO A 113 2.27 8.56 -12.56
CA PRO A 113 2.88 7.35 -13.12
C PRO A 113 3.07 7.59 -14.64
N PRO A 114 4.21 7.17 -15.23
CA PRO A 114 4.36 7.19 -16.67
C PRO A 114 3.24 6.40 -17.34
N ALA A 115 2.71 6.89 -18.45
CA ALA A 115 1.62 6.28 -19.19
C ALA A 115 1.92 4.81 -19.56
N GLU A 116 3.16 4.47 -19.85
CA GLU A 116 3.63 3.10 -20.15
C GLU A 116 3.44 2.13 -18.97
N LEU A 117 3.56 2.57 -17.72
CA LEU A 117 3.32 1.74 -16.53
C LEU A 117 1.84 1.40 -16.34
N LEU A 118 0.93 2.26 -16.82
CA LEU A 118 -0.51 2.03 -16.78
C LEU A 118 -0.97 0.99 -17.81
N LEU A 119 -0.26 0.86 -18.94
CA LEU A 119 -0.58 -0.12 -19.99
C LEU A 119 -0.31 -1.56 -19.57
N HIS A 120 0.56 -1.77 -18.57
CA HIS A 120 0.99 -3.10 -18.10
C HIS A 120 0.60 -3.37 -16.64
N GLU A 121 -0.45 -2.69 -16.14
CA GLU A 121 -0.96 -2.95 -14.79
C GLU A 121 -1.47 -4.40 -14.70
N PRO A 122 -0.85 -5.27 -13.88
CA PRO A 122 -1.29 -6.63 -13.76
C PRO A 122 -2.69 -6.69 -13.14
N TRP A 123 -3.59 -7.43 -13.76
CA TRP A 123 -4.96 -7.61 -13.32
C TRP A 123 -5.16 -8.87 -12.43
N ALA A 124 -4.18 -9.74 -12.40
CA ALA A 124 -4.16 -10.95 -11.58
C ALA A 124 -2.77 -11.22 -10.97
N PRO A 125 -2.68 -12.09 -9.96
CA PRO A 125 -1.39 -12.55 -9.43
C PRO A 125 -0.58 -13.29 -10.49
N ASN A 126 0.73 -13.29 -10.31
CA ASN A 126 1.67 -14.04 -11.13
C ASN A 126 1.64 -13.70 -12.64
N LEU A 127 1.30 -12.44 -12.99
CA LEU A 127 1.42 -11.92 -14.34
C LEU A 127 2.66 -11.05 -14.55
N LEU A 128 3.09 -10.36 -13.50
CA LEU A 128 4.23 -9.46 -13.57
C LEU A 128 4.98 -9.48 -12.24
N TRP A 129 6.24 -9.89 -12.28
CA TRP A 129 7.14 -9.89 -11.13
C TRP A 129 8.24 -8.87 -11.31
N GLY A 130 8.49 -8.05 -10.30
CA GLY A 130 9.64 -7.17 -10.28
C GLY A 130 10.74 -7.75 -9.43
N MET A 131 11.96 -7.70 -9.91
CA MET A 131 13.16 -8.19 -9.24
C MET A 131 14.13 -7.05 -9.01
N ASP A 132 14.70 -7.00 -7.80
CA ASP A 132 15.69 -6.01 -7.40
C ASP A 132 16.40 -6.47 -6.13
N TRP A 133 17.54 -5.86 -5.77
CA TRP A 133 18.29 -6.21 -4.57
C TRP A 133 18.68 -4.99 -3.72
N THR A 134 19.04 -5.29 -2.50
CA THR A 134 19.60 -4.31 -1.57
C THR A 134 20.71 -4.96 -0.73
N TYR A 135 21.55 -4.15 -0.13
CA TYR A 135 22.61 -4.64 0.75
C TYR A 135 22.26 -4.41 2.22
N LEU A 136 22.88 -5.23 3.06
CA LEU A 136 22.87 -5.18 4.53
C LEU A 136 24.21 -5.70 5.06
N LYS A 137 24.48 -5.54 6.34
CA LYS A 137 25.71 -6.02 6.95
C LYS A 137 25.49 -7.32 7.74
N ILE A 138 26.38 -8.30 7.55
CA ILE A 138 26.43 -9.55 8.31
C ILE A 138 27.87 -9.79 8.70
N ALA A 139 28.14 -9.89 10.02
CA ALA A 139 29.47 -10.14 10.58
C ALA A 139 30.57 -9.21 10.01
N GLY A 140 30.25 -7.93 9.84
CA GLY A 140 31.15 -6.92 9.28
C GLY A 140 31.12 -6.79 7.75
N ASP A 141 30.69 -7.79 7.01
CA ASP A 141 30.69 -7.83 5.56
C ASP A 141 29.37 -7.37 4.93
N PHE A 142 29.44 -6.86 3.71
CA PHE A 142 28.25 -6.55 2.93
C PHE A 142 27.67 -7.82 2.29
N TRP A 143 26.39 -8.04 2.56
CA TRP A 143 25.58 -9.08 1.94
C TRP A 143 24.44 -8.47 1.13
N PHE A 144 23.91 -9.22 0.19
CA PHE A 144 22.89 -8.77 -0.72
C PHE A 144 21.59 -9.55 -0.52
N LEU A 145 20.51 -8.82 -0.32
CA LEU A 145 19.14 -9.36 -0.29
C LEU A 145 18.50 -9.16 -1.65
N LEU A 146 18.36 -10.22 -2.42
CA LEU A 146 17.59 -10.25 -3.66
C LEU A 146 16.12 -10.50 -3.34
N VAL A 147 15.20 -9.75 -3.95
CA VAL A 147 13.76 -9.82 -3.70
C VAL A 147 13.01 -9.84 -5.01
N ILE A 148 12.05 -10.77 -5.14
CA ILE A 148 11.12 -10.86 -6.27
C ILE A 148 9.71 -10.57 -5.75
N VAL A 149 9.02 -9.60 -6.35
CA VAL A 149 7.74 -9.07 -5.90
C VAL A 149 6.68 -9.21 -6.97
N ASP A 150 5.58 -9.87 -6.66
CA ASP A 150 4.38 -9.84 -7.49
C ASP A 150 3.75 -8.44 -7.48
N TRP A 151 3.61 -7.84 -8.65
CA TRP A 151 3.16 -6.45 -8.76
C TRP A 151 1.68 -6.25 -8.53
N TYR A 152 0.86 -7.28 -8.74
CA TYR A 152 -0.57 -7.22 -8.46
C TYR A 152 -0.84 -7.18 -6.95
N SER A 153 -0.32 -8.16 -6.23
CA SER A 153 -0.58 -8.36 -4.81
C SER A 153 0.44 -7.69 -3.90
N ARG A 154 1.62 -7.32 -4.43
CA ARG A 154 2.79 -6.85 -3.69
C ARG A 154 3.38 -7.91 -2.75
N LYS A 155 3.06 -9.18 -2.97
CA LYS A 155 3.65 -10.31 -2.27
C LYS A 155 5.10 -10.48 -2.70
N ILE A 156 5.98 -10.70 -1.75
CA ILE A 156 7.34 -11.18 -2.02
C ILE A 156 7.20 -12.66 -2.32
N VAL A 157 7.38 -13.03 -3.59
CA VAL A 157 7.23 -14.40 -4.10
C VAL A 157 8.54 -15.17 -4.05
N GLY A 158 9.68 -14.48 -4.07
CA GLY A 158 11.01 -15.05 -3.92
C GLY A 158 11.96 -14.10 -3.23
N TRP A 159 12.94 -14.64 -2.54
CA TRP A 159 14.04 -13.88 -1.96
C TRP A 159 15.24 -14.78 -1.69
N GLY A 160 16.42 -14.18 -1.70
CA GLY A 160 17.67 -14.84 -1.34
C GLY A 160 18.63 -13.86 -0.68
N LEU A 161 19.49 -14.37 0.20
CA LEU A 161 20.50 -13.61 0.92
C LEU A 161 21.87 -14.17 0.56
N PHE A 162 22.75 -13.35 -0.02
CA PHE A 162 24.00 -13.80 -0.63
C PHE A 162 25.16 -12.86 -0.34
N PRO A 163 26.39 -13.35 -0.23
CA PRO A 163 27.58 -12.49 -0.08
C PRO A 163 27.90 -11.72 -1.37
N GLN A 164 27.39 -12.17 -2.51
CA GLN A 164 27.49 -11.51 -3.81
C GLN A 164 26.27 -11.83 -4.68
N ILE A 165 25.96 -10.97 -5.66
CA ILE A 165 24.91 -11.22 -6.65
C ILE A 165 25.59 -11.48 -8.01
N THR A 166 25.46 -12.69 -8.48
CA THR A 166 25.83 -13.10 -9.83
C THR A 166 24.62 -13.66 -10.57
N ARG A 167 24.80 -14.01 -11.84
CA ARG A 167 23.78 -14.71 -12.64
C ARG A 167 23.23 -15.97 -11.97
N PHE A 168 24.04 -16.66 -11.15
CA PHE A 168 23.61 -17.91 -10.52
C PHE A 168 22.63 -17.65 -9.37
N GLU A 169 22.88 -16.67 -8.53
CA GLU A 169 21.98 -16.29 -7.44
C GLU A 169 20.65 -15.75 -7.98
N VAL A 170 20.69 -14.98 -9.08
CA VAL A 170 19.47 -14.50 -9.76
C VAL A 170 18.63 -15.66 -10.25
N VAL A 171 19.23 -16.62 -11.00
CA VAL A 171 18.51 -17.77 -11.54
C VAL A 171 18.02 -18.71 -10.42
N ALA A 172 18.83 -18.98 -9.41
CA ALA A 172 18.41 -19.79 -8.25
C ALA A 172 17.20 -19.20 -7.55
N THR A 173 17.24 -17.89 -7.20
CA THR A 173 16.12 -17.22 -6.53
C THR A 173 14.86 -17.21 -7.40
N LEU A 174 15.01 -17.03 -8.70
CA LEU A 174 13.88 -17.07 -9.63
C LEU A 174 13.27 -18.47 -9.73
N THR A 175 14.10 -19.50 -9.80
CA THR A 175 13.65 -20.91 -9.83
C THR A 175 12.89 -21.27 -8.56
N ASP A 176 13.38 -20.86 -7.39
CA ASP A 176 12.68 -21.03 -6.12
C ASP A 176 11.32 -20.31 -6.10
N ALA A 177 11.25 -19.10 -6.64
CA ALA A 177 10.00 -18.35 -6.73
C ALA A 177 8.99 -19.03 -7.66
N ILE A 178 9.44 -19.54 -8.81
CA ILE A 178 8.61 -20.28 -9.78
C ILE A 178 8.02 -21.52 -9.13
N ALA A 179 8.83 -22.31 -8.42
CA ALA A 179 8.38 -23.50 -7.72
C ALA A 179 7.43 -23.17 -6.58
N ALA A 180 7.73 -22.13 -5.76
CA ALA A 180 6.90 -21.70 -4.64
C ALA A 180 5.50 -21.21 -5.06
N GLU A 181 5.41 -20.59 -6.23
CA GLU A 181 4.16 -20.09 -6.80
C GLU A 181 3.49 -21.11 -7.77
N ASN A 182 4.06 -22.31 -7.95
CA ASN A 182 3.61 -23.37 -8.86
C ASN A 182 3.47 -22.90 -10.32
N VAL A 183 4.31 -21.96 -10.75
CA VAL A 183 4.34 -21.45 -12.13
C VAL A 183 4.83 -22.53 -13.10
N ASP A 184 5.71 -23.41 -12.65
CA ASP A 184 6.20 -24.59 -13.35
C ASP A 184 5.10 -25.62 -13.66
N LYS A 185 4.03 -25.63 -12.84
CA LYS A 185 2.89 -26.56 -12.97
C LYS A 185 1.73 -26.00 -13.77
N LEU A 186 1.87 -24.81 -14.32
CA LEU A 186 0.83 -24.22 -15.16
C LEU A 186 0.64 -25.02 -16.45
N PRO A 187 -0.61 -25.20 -16.93
CA PRO A 187 -0.87 -25.94 -18.16
C PRO A 187 -0.25 -25.22 -19.37
N PRO A 188 0.04 -25.96 -20.47
CA PRO A 188 0.54 -25.35 -21.70
C PRO A 188 -0.36 -24.23 -22.18
N GLY A 189 0.24 -23.10 -22.60
CA GLY A 189 -0.48 -21.91 -23.04
C GLY A 189 -1.01 -21.00 -21.94
N ALA A 190 -0.85 -21.37 -20.67
CA ALA A 190 -1.16 -20.46 -19.57
C ALA A 190 -0.18 -19.28 -19.53
N MET A 191 -0.68 -18.10 -19.15
CA MET A 191 0.14 -16.91 -18.98
C MET A 191 1.09 -17.09 -17.79
N LYS A 192 2.38 -16.98 -18.06
CA LYS A 192 3.45 -17.00 -17.05
C LYS A 192 3.88 -15.57 -16.69
N PRO A 193 4.52 -15.36 -15.53
CA PRO A 193 5.01 -14.06 -15.14
C PRO A 193 6.02 -13.47 -16.12
N ARG A 194 5.90 -12.17 -16.40
CA ARG A 194 6.99 -11.38 -16.98
C ARG A 194 7.85 -10.84 -15.85
N ILE A 195 9.16 -10.84 -16.06
CA ILE A 195 10.13 -10.42 -15.06
C ILE A 195 10.61 -9.00 -15.39
N VAL A 196 10.40 -8.06 -14.51
CA VAL A 196 10.95 -6.70 -14.62
C VAL A 196 12.19 -6.60 -13.74
N ALA A 197 13.32 -6.25 -14.36
CA ALA A 197 14.59 -6.04 -13.66
C ALA A 197 15.31 -4.79 -14.21
N ASP A 198 16.35 -4.34 -13.51
CA ASP A 198 17.26 -3.33 -14.02
C ASP A 198 18.28 -3.91 -15.02
N HIS A 199 19.11 -3.02 -15.58
CA HIS A 199 20.19 -3.39 -16.51
C HIS A 199 21.47 -3.92 -15.83
N GLY A 200 21.38 -4.39 -14.57
CA GLY A 200 22.50 -4.99 -13.86
C GLY A 200 23.11 -6.16 -14.65
N SER A 201 24.43 -6.33 -14.54
CA SER A 201 25.17 -7.35 -15.28
C SER A 201 24.66 -8.78 -15.00
N ALA A 202 24.25 -9.07 -13.80
CA ALA A 202 23.66 -10.35 -13.41
C ALA A 202 22.33 -10.62 -14.12
N ASN A 203 21.48 -9.57 -14.31
CA ASN A 203 20.19 -9.68 -14.99
C ASN A 203 20.32 -9.80 -16.50
N THR A 204 21.33 -9.12 -17.09
CA THR A 204 21.54 -9.08 -18.53
C THR A 204 22.43 -10.20 -19.07
N ALA A 205 23.05 -11.00 -18.19
CA ALA A 205 23.89 -12.13 -18.57
C ALA A 205 23.14 -13.13 -19.46
N SER A 206 23.81 -13.69 -20.48
CA SER A 206 23.23 -14.71 -21.38
C SER A 206 22.64 -15.87 -20.58
N TYR A 207 23.35 -16.37 -19.61
CA TYR A 207 22.90 -17.43 -18.72
C TYR A 207 21.54 -17.11 -18.03
N THR A 208 21.35 -15.89 -17.55
CA THR A 208 20.08 -15.47 -16.92
C THR A 208 18.96 -15.42 -17.94
N ARG A 209 19.22 -14.84 -19.13
CA ARG A 209 18.22 -14.75 -20.21
C ARG A 209 17.79 -16.12 -20.71
N GLU A 210 18.74 -17.00 -20.99
CA GLU A 210 18.49 -18.36 -21.44
C GLU A 210 17.67 -19.16 -20.42
N ASN A 211 18.00 -19.06 -19.13
CA ASN A 211 17.24 -19.75 -18.08
C ASN A 211 15.81 -19.21 -17.93
N ILE A 212 15.61 -17.89 -18.04
CA ILE A 212 14.27 -17.27 -18.03
C ILE A 212 13.45 -17.77 -19.22
N GLU A 213 14.05 -17.81 -20.41
CA GLU A 213 13.42 -18.25 -21.66
C GLU A 213 13.06 -19.75 -21.62
N VAL A 214 13.99 -20.60 -21.18
CA VAL A 214 13.76 -22.06 -21.03
C VAL A 214 12.58 -22.34 -20.08
N GLN A 215 12.38 -21.54 -19.07
CA GLN A 215 11.22 -21.65 -18.17
C GLN A 215 9.93 -21.04 -18.77
N GLY A 216 10.00 -20.51 -19.98
CA GLY A 216 8.89 -19.88 -20.69
C GLY A 216 8.45 -18.55 -20.11
N LEU A 217 9.37 -17.85 -19.46
CA LEU A 217 9.19 -16.51 -18.92
C LEU A 217 9.76 -15.46 -19.88
N GLU A 218 9.38 -14.21 -19.70
CA GLU A 218 9.86 -13.07 -20.48
C GLU A 218 10.58 -12.07 -19.57
N LEU A 219 11.80 -11.65 -19.94
CA LEU A 219 12.56 -10.63 -19.20
C LEU A 219 12.35 -9.24 -19.83
N TRP A 220 11.86 -8.32 -19.03
CA TRP A 220 11.71 -6.91 -19.38
C TRP A 220 12.72 -6.08 -18.57
N LEU A 221 13.63 -5.43 -19.26
CA LEU A 221 14.58 -4.53 -18.63
C LEU A 221 13.98 -3.13 -18.51
N SER A 222 13.95 -2.59 -17.29
CA SER A 222 13.50 -1.22 -17.05
C SER A 222 14.39 -0.23 -17.81
N GLY A 223 13.80 0.75 -18.51
CA GLY A 223 14.55 1.69 -19.37
C GLY A 223 15.67 2.41 -18.61
N VAL A 224 16.82 2.57 -19.27
CA VAL A 224 17.99 3.27 -18.71
C VAL A 224 17.60 4.68 -18.27
N GLY A 225 17.93 5.04 -17.02
CA GLY A 225 17.64 6.37 -16.45
C GLY A 225 16.17 6.60 -16.03
N ARG A 226 15.28 5.63 -16.15
CA ARG A 226 13.88 5.71 -15.71
C ARG A 226 13.69 5.00 -14.38
N ALA A 227 13.87 5.69 -13.27
CA ALA A 227 13.62 5.19 -11.89
C ALA A 227 12.18 4.68 -11.65
N THR A 228 11.29 4.80 -12.63
CA THR A 228 9.88 4.42 -12.52
C THR A 228 9.60 2.98 -12.97
N GLY A 229 10.53 2.35 -13.69
CA GLY A 229 10.33 1.02 -14.27
C GLY A 229 10.20 -0.10 -13.23
N ASN A 230 10.78 0.04 -12.02
CA ASN A 230 10.73 -0.97 -10.95
C ASN A 230 10.22 -0.41 -9.59
N ALA A 231 9.53 0.72 -9.62
CA ALA A 231 9.14 1.49 -8.43
C ALA A 231 8.32 0.69 -7.39
N ARG A 232 7.63 -0.38 -7.77
CA ARG A 232 6.89 -1.22 -6.82
C ARG A 232 7.80 -2.11 -6.02
N THR A 233 8.78 -2.72 -6.67
CA THR A 233 9.81 -3.55 -6.04
C THR A 233 10.68 -2.70 -5.12
N GLU A 234 11.19 -1.56 -5.62
CA GLU A 234 11.95 -0.58 -4.82
C GLU A 234 11.20 -0.14 -3.56
N ARG A 235 9.89 0.12 -3.67
CA ARG A 235 9.06 0.51 -2.53
C ARG A 235 8.90 -0.62 -1.52
N THR A 236 8.83 -1.87 -1.97
CA THR A 236 8.76 -3.06 -1.12
C THR A 236 10.07 -3.23 -0.36
N ILE A 237 11.21 -3.19 -1.05
CA ILE A 237 12.54 -3.19 -0.46
C ILE A 237 12.72 -2.04 0.54
N GLY A 238 12.33 -0.81 0.15
CA GLY A 238 12.35 0.35 1.04
C GLY A 238 11.49 0.19 2.29
N THR A 239 10.48 -0.68 2.26
CA THR A 239 9.69 -1.03 3.44
C THR A 239 10.44 -2.02 4.33
N LEU A 240 11.02 -3.08 3.78
CA LEU A 240 11.87 -4.02 4.52
C LEU A 240 13.06 -3.31 5.16
N LYS A 241 13.71 -2.40 4.43
CA LYS A 241 14.79 -1.56 4.97
C LYS A 241 14.37 -0.83 6.24
N ARG A 242 13.26 -0.12 6.22
CA ARG A 242 12.80 0.70 7.35
C ARG A 242 12.23 -0.11 8.52
N GLU A 243 11.63 -1.27 8.24
CA GLU A 243 10.90 -2.03 9.26
C GLU A 243 11.72 -3.19 9.83
N GLU A 244 12.85 -3.54 9.19
CA GLU A 244 13.76 -4.59 9.69
C GLU A 244 15.23 -4.22 9.52
N ILE A 245 15.72 -4.03 8.28
CA ILE A 245 17.17 -3.95 8.01
C ILE A 245 17.84 -2.80 8.75
N HIS A 246 17.23 -1.59 8.71
CA HIS A 246 17.77 -0.40 9.37
C HIS A 246 17.50 -0.33 10.88
N LEU A 247 16.78 -1.30 11.46
CA LEU A 247 16.66 -1.44 12.91
C LEU A 247 17.87 -2.14 13.53
N GLN A 248 18.70 -2.72 12.68
CA GLN A 248 19.95 -3.36 13.04
C GLN A 248 21.10 -2.57 12.44
N GLU A 249 22.20 -2.42 13.16
CA GLU A 249 23.45 -1.93 12.58
C GLU A 249 24.04 -3.02 11.67
N GLU A 250 24.05 -4.26 12.17
CA GLU A 250 24.43 -5.46 11.43
C GLU A 250 23.77 -6.71 12.04
N TYR A 251 23.83 -7.82 11.33
CA TYR A 251 23.43 -9.14 11.80
C TYR A 251 24.68 -9.91 12.25
N PRO A 252 24.65 -10.62 13.40
CA PRO A 252 25.83 -11.28 13.95
C PRO A 252 26.37 -12.38 13.03
N ASP A 253 25.52 -13.09 12.33
CA ASP A 253 25.88 -14.14 11.37
C ASP A 253 24.81 -14.34 10.29
N GLU A 254 25.13 -15.17 9.29
CA GLU A 254 24.21 -15.50 8.18
C GLU A 254 22.90 -16.14 8.68
N LYS A 255 22.96 -17.03 9.67
CA LYS A 255 21.80 -17.75 10.19
C LYS A 255 20.81 -16.79 10.85
N ASP A 256 21.30 -15.86 11.66
CA ASP A 256 20.48 -14.80 12.26
C ASP A 256 19.90 -13.90 11.19
N GLY A 257 20.72 -13.45 10.24
CA GLY A 257 20.26 -12.63 9.11
C GLY A 257 19.15 -13.31 8.32
N ARG A 258 19.31 -14.57 7.91
CA ARG A 258 18.27 -15.34 7.19
C ARG A 258 17.02 -15.53 8.02
N THR A 259 17.15 -15.81 9.30
CA THR A 259 16.02 -16.04 10.22
C THR A 259 15.18 -14.78 10.38
N ARG A 260 15.82 -13.66 10.65
CA ARG A 260 15.13 -12.37 10.88
C ARG A 260 14.53 -11.80 9.61
N ILE A 261 15.29 -11.78 8.51
CA ILE A 261 14.79 -11.35 7.19
C ILE A 261 13.64 -12.23 6.75
N GLY A 262 13.76 -13.55 6.87
CA GLY A 262 12.68 -14.48 6.55
C GLY A 262 11.43 -14.25 7.41
N SER A 263 11.58 -13.92 8.70
CA SER A 263 10.46 -13.54 9.57
C SER A 263 9.83 -12.24 9.14
N ALA A 264 10.62 -11.21 8.82
CA ALA A 264 10.14 -9.92 8.34
C ALA A 264 9.36 -10.06 7.02
N ILE A 265 9.86 -10.87 6.09
CA ILE A 265 9.18 -11.17 4.81
C ILE A 265 7.85 -11.91 5.07
N ARG A 266 7.82 -12.89 5.96
CA ARG A 266 6.57 -13.57 6.36
C ARG A 266 5.58 -12.58 6.95
N ASP A 267 5.98 -11.72 7.85
CA ASP A 267 5.12 -10.69 8.43
C ASP A 267 4.65 -9.68 7.37
N PHE A 268 5.53 -9.27 6.46
CA PHE A 268 5.18 -8.42 5.31
C PHE A 268 4.10 -9.07 4.46
N ASN A 269 4.27 -10.33 4.10
CA ASN A 269 3.36 -11.06 3.22
C ASN A 269 2.00 -11.37 3.86
N PHE A 270 2.00 -11.86 5.09
CA PHE A 270 0.80 -12.46 5.71
C PHE A 270 0.08 -11.53 6.70
N ARG A 271 0.79 -10.61 7.34
CA ARG A 271 0.24 -9.82 8.45
C ARG A 271 0.22 -8.33 8.21
N ARG A 272 1.22 -7.83 7.51
CA ARG A 272 1.40 -6.40 7.36
C ARG A 272 0.36 -5.79 6.43
N PRO A 273 -0.49 -4.82 6.89
CA PRO A 273 -1.38 -4.08 6.01
C PRO A 273 -0.59 -3.26 4.99
N ASN A 274 -0.90 -3.46 3.71
CA ASN A 274 -0.25 -2.74 2.62
C ASN A 274 -1.19 -1.66 2.05
N ALA A 275 -0.73 -0.40 2.08
CA ALA A 275 -1.52 0.74 1.63
C ALA A 275 -1.89 0.66 0.13
N GLY A 276 -1.00 0.11 -0.70
CA GLY A 276 -1.25 -0.10 -2.13
C GLY A 276 -2.29 -1.19 -2.41
N ASN A 277 -2.55 -2.05 -1.43
CA ASN A 277 -3.60 -3.06 -1.45
C ASN A 277 -4.86 -2.61 -0.69
N GLY A 278 -5.02 -1.31 -0.44
CA GLY A 278 -6.15 -0.81 0.34
C GLY A 278 -6.11 -1.24 1.82
N GLY A 279 -4.96 -1.66 2.34
CA GLY A 279 -4.77 -2.11 3.71
C GLY A 279 -4.87 -3.63 3.91
N PHE A 280 -5.08 -4.39 2.85
CA PHE A 280 -5.00 -5.85 2.92
C PHE A 280 -3.54 -6.32 2.88
N ALA A 281 -3.26 -7.42 3.54
CA ALA A 281 -1.95 -8.07 3.47
C ALA A 281 -1.70 -8.61 2.04
N PRO A 282 -0.45 -8.59 1.56
CA PRO A 282 -0.11 -9.09 0.23
C PRO A 282 -0.66 -10.48 -0.09
N CYS A 283 -0.46 -11.46 0.78
CA CYS A 283 -0.97 -12.83 0.59
C CYS A 283 -2.50 -12.89 0.51
N SER A 284 -3.21 -12.06 1.27
CA SER A 284 -4.68 -12.03 1.19
C SER A 284 -5.14 -11.60 -0.21
N VAL A 285 -4.49 -10.57 -0.79
CA VAL A 285 -4.79 -10.11 -2.15
C VAL A 285 -4.37 -11.15 -3.20
N HIS A 286 -3.24 -11.81 -2.99
CA HIS A 286 -2.71 -12.82 -3.89
C HIS A 286 -3.64 -14.03 -4.02
N ILE A 287 -4.17 -14.52 -2.88
CA ILE A 287 -4.99 -15.73 -2.83
C ILE A 287 -6.47 -15.44 -3.13
N LEU A 288 -7.02 -14.40 -2.53
CA LEU A 288 -8.46 -14.13 -2.56
C LEU A 288 -8.88 -13.11 -3.62
N GLY A 289 -7.94 -12.37 -4.16
CA GLY A 289 -8.20 -11.28 -5.09
C GLY A 289 -8.71 -10.00 -4.41
N ARG A 290 -8.39 -8.86 -5.03
CA ARG A 290 -8.73 -7.54 -4.49
C ARG A 290 -10.24 -7.29 -4.44
N LYS A 291 -10.97 -7.69 -5.48
CA LYS A 291 -12.43 -7.48 -5.57
C LYS A 291 -13.15 -8.17 -4.42
N TYR A 292 -12.91 -9.47 -4.22
CA TYR A 292 -13.50 -10.24 -3.14
C TYR A 292 -13.26 -9.62 -1.75
N LEU A 293 -12.05 -9.18 -1.49
CA LEU A 293 -11.69 -8.54 -0.23
C LEU A 293 -12.42 -7.20 -0.02
N LEU A 294 -12.59 -6.41 -1.09
CA LEU A 294 -13.33 -5.16 -1.03
C LEU A 294 -14.82 -5.39 -0.77
N ASP A 295 -15.43 -6.38 -1.41
CA ASP A 295 -16.82 -6.73 -1.21
C ASP A 295 -17.07 -7.20 0.24
N ARG A 296 -16.23 -8.09 0.76
CA ARG A 296 -16.27 -8.48 2.18
C ARG A 296 -16.13 -7.30 3.14
N ARG A 297 -15.22 -6.36 2.83
CA ARG A 297 -15.05 -5.13 3.62
C ARG A 297 -16.31 -4.28 3.61
N LEU A 298 -16.95 -4.13 2.47
CA LEU A 298 -18.20 -3.38 2.35
C LEU A 298 -19.30 -3.98 3.25
N THR A 299 -19.51 -5.29 3.17
CA THR A 299 -20.47 -6.02 4.02
C THR A 299 -20.16 -5.84 5.51
N ALA A 300 -18.90 -5.97 5.91
CA ALA A 300 -18.48 -5.80 7.30
C ALA A 300 -18.70 -4.36 7.80
N ARG A 301 -18.49 -3.35 6.94
CA ARG A 301 -18.79 -1.94 7.27
C ARG A 301 -20.29 -1.71 7.46
N GLN A 302 -21.13 -2.24 6.58
CA GLN A 302 -22.58 -2.13 6.70
C GLN A 302 -23.08 -2.76 8.01
N SER A 303 -22.63 -3.97 8.32
CA SER A 303 -22.89 -4.67 9.58
C SER A 303 -22.48 -3.87 10.82
N THR A 304 -21.29 -3.23 10.75
CA THR A 304 -20.78 -2.38 11.84
C THR A 304 -21.63 -1.11 12.01
N GLN A 305 -22.05 -0.50 10.91
CA GLN A 305 -22.95 0.66 10.96
C GLN A 305 -24.31 0.31 11.56
N ALA A 306 -24.86 -0.85 11.23
CA ALA A 306 -26.10 -1.33 11.83
C ALA A 306 -25.96 -1.53 13.35
N ARG A 307 -24.87 -2.21 13.79
CA ARG A 307 -24.59 -2.41 15.23
C ARG A 307 -24.42 -1.09 15.99
N ARG A 308 -23.76 -0.09 15.40
CA ARG A 308 -23.61 1.23 16.02
C ARG A 308 -24.96 1.95 16.17
N ARG A 309 -25.82 1.89 15.13
CA ARG A 309 -27.17 2.45 15.21
C ARG A 309 -27.94 1.83 16.36
N ASN A 310 -28.01 0.50 16.41
CA ASN A 310 -28.71 -0.23 17.45
C ASN A 310 -28.19 0.13 18.86
N PHE A 311 -26.87 0.22 19.02
CA PHE A 311 -26.26 0.63 20.29
C PHE A 311 -26.73 2.03 20.72
N TRP A 312 -26.66 3.01 19.83
CA TRP A 312 -27.02 4.39 20.16
C TRP A 312 -28.54 4.62 20.25
N ASP A 313 -29.35 3.81 19.59
CA ASP A 313 -30.81 3.84 19.75
C ASP A 313 -31.25 3.30 21.12
N GLN A 314 -30.51 2.35 21.69
CA GLN A 314 -30.75 1.82 23.05
C GLN A 314 -30.24 2.75 24.16
N GLU A 315 -29.14 3.47 23.92
CA GLU A 315 -28.52 4.37 24.87
C GLU A 315 -29.15 5.81 24.86
N SER A 316 -30.05 6.08 23.92
CA SER A 316 -30.78 7.35 23.84
C SER A 316 -32.18 7.15 24.47
N PRO A 317 -32.37 7.44 25.77
CA PRO A 317 -33.72 7.46 26.31
C PRO A 317 -34.53 8.57 25.62
N CYS A 318 -35.78 8.27 25.32
CA CYS A 318 -36.77 9.27 24.83
C CYS A 318 -36.91 10.42 25.76
#